data_b5a53d7a953674f21c471628e3d701ec
#
_entry.id   b5a53d7a953674f21c471628e3d701ec
#
_cell.length_a   1.000
_cell.length_b   1.000
_cell.length_c   1.000
_cell.angle_alpha   90.00
_cell.angle_beta   90.00
_cell.angle_gamma   90.00
#
_symmetry.space_group_name_H-M   'P 1'
#
loop_
_entity.id
_entity.type
_entity.pdbx_description
1 polymer ?
#
loop_
_entity_poly.entity_id
_entity_poly.type
_entity_poly.pdbx_seq_one_letter_code
_entity_poly.pdbx_strand_id
1 'polypeptide(L)'
;MKVVKLRPGKERSLLKRHPWVFEGSIASGRADAGETVRVEGGDGQFLAWGAYSPASLIRVRAWSFDAAERIDAGFFVRRIHRAVALRKRLAIASDARRLVHGEADGLPGLIVDCYGDTLCAQFLAAGVERWKTAIADALLAATGCARLYERSDASVRELEGLAPVSGWLRKPSSDGGVTALTIREHGWRLAVDVAEGHKTGYYLDQRDNRLRFSQLVRQFGCRRVFNGYSYTGGFSIAALAGGAEHVLSVDSSAPALARASEHVALNGFDAACHEALDADVNASLRRLIDEAAAFDAIVLDPPKFAPTAAHAERAARAYKDINRLAFKLLAPGGLLFTFSCSGGVDASLFHKIVAGAGLDAGVDGYLIERLEAAPDHPTTVTFPE
;
A
#
# COMPACT_ATOMS: atom_id res chain seq x y z
N MET A 1 -2.19 -6.25 35.99
CA MET A 1 -1.84 -5.61 34.72
C MET A 1 -0.32 -5.39 34.70
N LYS A 2 0.38 -5.76 33.62
CA LYS A 2 1.85 -5.64 33.53
C LYS A 2 2.24 -4.21 33.14
N VAL A 3 3.39 -3.77 33.67
CA VAL A 3 3.94 -2.43 33.43
C VAL A 3 5.27 -2.57 32.71
N VAL A 4 5.46 -1.73 31.68
CA VAL A 4 6.74 -1.55 30.97
C VAL A 4 7.23 -0.14 31.28
N LYS A 5 8.41 -0.02 31.89
CA LYS A 5 9.05 1.26 32.23
C LYS A 5 10.11 1.61 31.20
N LEU A 6 10.08 2.87 30.74
CA LEU A 6 11.08 3.40 29.84
C LEU A 6 12.31 3.90 30.59
N ARG A 7 13.43 3.90 29.91
CA ARG A 7 14.66 4.56 30.39
C ARG A 7 14.46 6.08 30.41
N PRO A 8 15.03 6.79 31.38
CA PRO A 8 14.96 8.25 31.40
C PRO A 8 15.38 8.88 30.07
N GLY A 9 14.59 9.83 29.57
CA GLY A 9 14.80 10.53 28.30
C GLY A 9 14.30 9.77 27.06
N LYS A 10 13.77 8.53 27.18
CA LYS A 10 13.22 7.76 26.07
C LYS A 10 11.69 7.90 25.91
N GLU A 11 11.03 8.66 26.78
CA GLU A 11 9.61 8.97 26.75
C GLU A 11 9.23 9.97 25.64
N ARG A 12 10.21 10.71 25.08
CA ARG A 12 9.98 11.80 24.11
C ARG A 12 9.17 11.38 22.88
N SER A 13 9.37 10.16 22.37
CA SER A 13 8.62 9.64 21.21
C SER A 13 7.14 9.49 21.53
N LEU A 14 6.80 8.84 22.66
CA LEU A 14 5.41 8.67 23.09
C LEU A 14 4.74 10.00 23.44
N LEU A 15 5.45 10.95 24.06
CA LEU A 15 4.95 12.30 24.32
C LEU A 15 4.60 13.05 23.03
N LYS A 16 5.30 12.75 21.93
CA LYS A 16 4.98 13.24 20.59
C LYS A 16 3.96 12.37 19.83
N ARG A 17 3.31 11.43 20.52
CA ARG A 17 2.30 10.51 19.95
C ARG A 17 2.86 9.51 18.91
N HIS A 18 4.18 9.28 18.89
CA HIS A 18 4.75 8.21 18.09
C HIS A 18 4.32 6.85 18.67
N PRO A 19 3.72 5.94 17.89
CA PRO A 19 3.07 4.75 18.44
C PRO A 19 4.03 3.61 18.81
N TRP A 20 5.33 3.70 18.49
CA TRP A 20 6.27 2.60 18.67
C TRP A 20 7.24 2.84 19.82
N VAL A 21 7.41 1.80 20.64
CA VAL A 21 8.45 1.72 21.68
C VAL A 21 9.45 0.65 21.28
N PHE A 22 10.66 1.06 20.99
CA PHE A 22 11.74 0.14 20.63
C PHE A 22 12.34 -0.51 21.87
N GLU A 23 12.85 -1.74 21.73
CA GLU A 23 13.50 -2.53 22.80
C GLU A 23 14.54 -1.72 23.57
N GLY A 24 15.42 -1.01 22.88
CA GLY A 24 16.48 -0.19 23.49
C GLY A 24 15.97 0.96 24.36
N SER A 25 14.68 1.29 24.31
CA SER A 25 14.05 2.33 25.14
C SER A 25 13.53 1.80 26.49
N ILE A 26 13.47 0.49 26.68
CA ILE A 26 12.88 -0.14 27.86
C ILE A 26 13.94 -0.35 28.95
N ALA A 27 13.63 0.11 30.16
CA ALA A 27 14.42 -0.14 31.36
C ALA A 27 14.02 -1.47 32.03
N SER A 28 12.73 -1.73 32.16
CA SER A 28 12.21 -2.92 32.82
C SER A 28 10.76 -3.24 32.38
N GLY A 29 10.32 -4.45 32.69
CA GLY A 29 8.98 -4.94 32.37
C GLY A 29 8.99 -5.91 31.20
N ARG A 30 8.15 -6.97 31.32
CA ARG A 30 7.92 -7.99 30.29
C ARG A 30 6.47 -8.45 30.33
N ALA A 31 5.99 -8.89 29.19
CA ALA A 31 4.64 -9.43 29.05
C ALA A 31 4.63 -10.54 27.97
N ASP A 32 3.52 -11.25 27.87
CA ASP A 32 3.32 -12.24 26.82
C ASP A 32 2.98 -11.56 25.47
N ALA A 33 3.16 -12.29 24.37
CA ALA A 33 2.87 -11.77 23.04
C ALA A 33 1.42 -11.26 22.93
N GLY A 34 1.28 -10.01 22.45
CA GLY A 34 0.01 -9.34 22.28
C GLY A 34 -0.69 -8.89 23.58
N GLU A 35 -0.09 -9.13 24.75
CA GLU A 35 -0.68 -8.69 26.02
C GLU A 35 -0.67 -7.17 26.13
N THR A 36 -1.79 -6.60 26.57
CA THR A 36 -1.89 -5.15 26.83
C THR A 36 -1.09 -4.78 28.08
N VAL A 37 -0.17 -3.85 27.93
CA VAL A 37 0.68 -3.32 28.99
C VAL A 37 0.45 -1.83 29.20
N ARG A 38 0.70 -1.38 30.42
CA ARG A 38 0.83 0.02 30.77
C ARG A 38 2.27 0.45 30.51
N VAL A 39 2.50 1.47 29.71
CA VAL A 39 3.82 2.07 29.50
C VAL A 39 3.95 3.28 30.38
N GLU A 40 5.06 3.33 31.12
CA GLU A 40 5.38 4.43 32.07
C GLU A 40 6.77 5.01 31.74
N GLY A 41 6.92 6.31 32.06
CA GLY A 41 8.21 6.98 32.12
C GLY A 41 9.06 6.47 33.28
N GLY A 42 10.32 6.90 33.35
CA GLY A 42 11.23 6.57 34.44
C GLY A 42 10.73 7.07 35.82
N ASP A 43 9.92 8.13 35.83
CA ASP A 43 9.27 8.73 37.00
C ASP A 43 7.94 8.05 37.39
N GLY A 44 7.48 7.07 36.63
CA GLY A 44 6.19 6.37 36.84
C GLY A 44 4.99 7.07 36.20
N GLN A 45 5.19 8.17 35.46
CA GLN A 45 4.09 8.81 34.71
C GLN A 45 3.55 7.87 33.64
N PHE A 46 2.22 7.80 33.51
CA PHE A 46 1.56 7.10 32.42
C PHE A 46 1.89 7.76 31.07
N LEU A 47 2.25 6.94 30.08
CA LEU A 47 2.55 7.39 28.72
C LEU A 47 1.57 6.82 27.69
N ALA A 48 1.28 5.50 27.76
CA ALA A 48 0.38 4.83 26.82
C ALA A 48 -0.11 3.47 27.35
N TRP A 49 -1.22 3.01 26.80
CA TRP A 49 -1.56 1.59 26.72
C TRP A 49 -1.01 1.04 25.42
N GLY A 50 -0.45 -0.17 25.41
CA GLY A 50 0.05 -0.77 24.19
C GLY A 50 0.11 -2.29 24.22
N ALA A 51 0.27 -2.91 23.07
CA ALA A 51 0.49 -4.34 22.93
C ALA A 51 1.98 -4.66 23.00
N TYR A 52 2.35 -5.64 23.79
CA TYR A 52 3.72 -6.09 23.93
C TYR A 52 4.07 -7.19 22.91
N SER A 53 5.25 -7.09 22.30
CA SER A 53 5.78 -8.08 21.37
C SER A 53 7.17 -8.53 21.79
N PRO A 54 7.34 -9.72 22.38
CA PRO A 54 8.65 -10.16 22.91
C PRO A 54 9.68 -10.48 21.82
N ALA A 55 9.27 -10.75 20.60
CA ALA A 55 10.17 -11.06 19.48
C ALA A 55 10.59 -9.82 18.68
N SER A 56 9.75 -8.78 18.66
CA SER A 56 9.94 -7.60 17.81
C SER A 56 10.92 -6.60 18.40
N LEU A 57 11.71 -5.91 17.55
CA LEU A 57 12.45 -4.72 17.96
C LEU A 57 11.51 -3.58 18.34
N ILE A 58 10.31 -3.49 17.74
CA ILE A 58 9.22 -2.62 18.18
C ILE A 58 8.51 -3.35 19.32
N ARG A 59 9.04 -3.21 20.52
CA ARG A 59 8.67 -3.98 21.69
C ARG A 59 7.25 -3.69 22.20
N VAL A 60 6.77 -2.46 22.03
CA VAL A 60 5.38 -2.09 22.33
C VAL A 60 4.83 -1.23 21.22
N ARG A 61 3.60 -1.54 20.78
CA ARG A 61 2.81 -0.70 19.86
C ARG A 61 1.65 -0.10 20.64
N ALA A 62 1.59 1.24 20.68
CA ALA A 62 0.61 1.97 21.48
C ALA A 62 -0.80 1.84 20.90
N TRP A 63 -1.75 1.44 21.73
CA TRP A 63 -3.18 1.45 21.47
C TRP A 63 -3.82 2.80 21.74
N SER A 64 -3.47 3.38 22.90
CA SER A 64 -4.05 4.64 23.37
C SER A 64 -3.08 5.40 24.26
N PHE A 65 -3.16 6.72 24.16
CA PHE A 65 -2.46 7.67 25.01
C PHE A 65 -3.36 8.29 26.11
N ASP A 66 -4.58 7.79 26.24
CA ASP A 66 -5.52 8.17 27.29
C ASP A 66 -5.47 7.13 28.40
N ALA A 67 -5.09 7.57 29.60
CA ALA A 67 -4.98 6.70 30.77
C ALA A 67 -6.32 6.10 31.21
N ALA A 68 -7.43 6.79 30.91
CA ALA A 68 -8.78 6.33 31.25
C ALA A 68 -9.35 5.32 30.25
N GLU A 69 -8.72 5.16 29.06
CA GLU A 69 -9.23 4.25 28.05
C GLU A 69 -9.00 2.79 28.44
N ARG A 70 -10.06 2.01 28.39
CA ARG A 70 -10.02 0.56 28.64
C ARG A 70 -9.80 -0.17 27.32
N ILE A 71 -8.75 -0.99 27.25
CA ILE A 71 -8.43 -1.81 26.08
C ILE A 71 -9.11 -3.18 26.25
N ASP A 72 -10.29 -3.30 25.69
CA ASP A 72 -11.14 -4.48 25.66
C ASP A 72 -11.78 -4.67 24.27
N ALA A 73 -12.67 -5.63 24.08
CA ALA A 73 -13.36 -5.83 22.81
C ALA A 73 -14.11 -4.57 22.34
N GLY A 74 -14.69 -3.79 23.27
CA GLY A 74 -15.36 -2.53 22.96
C GLY A 74 -14.42 -1.46 22.40
N PHE A 75 -13.16 -1.44 22.81
CA PHE A 75 -12.15 -0.57 22.22
C PHE A 75 -11.99 -0.82 20.72
N PHE A 76 -11.83 -2.09 20.32
CA PHE A 76 -11.69 -2.45 18.90
C PHE A 76 -12.94 -2.13 18.10
N VAL A 77 -14.13 -2.38 18.66
CA VAL A 77 -15.41 -1.99 18.04
C VAL A 77 -15.41 -0.47 17.75
N ARG A 78 -15.11 0.37 18.75
CA ARG A 78 -15.10 1.83 18.57
C ARG A 78 -14.08 2.29 17.52
N ARG A 79 -12.84 1.73 17.53
CA ARG A 79 -11.78 2.09 16.57
C ARG A 79 -12.15 1.69 15.16
N ILE A 80 -12.68 0.47 14.95
CA ILE A 80 -13.12 -0.03 13.65
C ILE A 80 -14.29 0.80 13.11
N HIS A 81 -15.30 1.07 13.93
CA HIS A 81 -16.42 1.93 13.50
C HIS A 81 -15.95 3.33 13.09
N ARG A 82 -15.01 3.92 13.82
CA ARG A 82 -14.41 5.22 13.46
C ARG A 82 -13.67 5.15 12.12
N ALA A 83 -12.86 4.13 11.88
CA ALA A 83 -12.13 3.94 10.64
C ALA A 83 -13.07 3.75 9.43
N VAL A 84 -14.09 2.88 9.57
CA VAL A 84 -15.12 2.65 8.54
C VAL A 84 -15.93 3.93 8.27
N ALA A 85 -16.32 4.67 9.32
CA ALA A 85 -17.06 5.93 9.18
C ALA A 85 -16.26 6.99 8.42
N LEU A 86 -14.93 7.09 8.66
CA LEU A 86 -14.05 7.97 7.90
C LEU A 86 -14.11 7.64 6.40
N ARG A 87 -13.94 6.36 6.02
CA ARG A 87 -13.95 5.94 4.61
C ARG A 87 -15.31 6.16 3.93
N LYS A 88 -16.41 6.02 4.67
CA LYS A 88 -17.73 6.38 4.16
C LYS A 88 -17.85 7.88 3.81
N ARG A 89 -17.23 8.74 4.63
CA ARG A 89 -17.24 10.20 4.40
C ARG A 89 -16.34 10.65 3.24
N LEU A 90 -15.32 9.86 2.88
CA LEU A 90 -14.44 10.16 1.75
C LEU A 90 -15.12 10.02 0.38
N ALA A 91 -16.33 9.43 0.32
CA ALA A 91 -17.11 9.27 -0.89
C ALA A 91 -16.32 8.67 -2.08
N ILE A 92 -15.54 7.64 -1.81
CA ILE A 92 -14.65 6.99 -2.76
C ILE A 92 -15.46 6.35 -3.90
N ALA A 93 -15.15 6.69 -5.14
CA ALA A 93 -15.81 6.17 -6.34
C ALA A 93 -15.29 4.75 -6.70
N SER A 94 -15.35 3.84 -5.74
CA SER A 94 -14.97 2.44 -5.89
C SER A 94 -15.70 1.58 -4.87
N ASP A 95 -15.98 0.33 -5.20
CA ASP A 95 -16.42 -0.70 -4.25
C ASP A 95 -15.24 -1.42 -3.56
N ALA A 96 -14.01 -1.05 -3.95
CA ALA A 96 -12.79 -1.50 -3.28
C ALA A 96 -12.08 -0.33 -2.58
N ARG A 97 -11.78 -0.50 -1.28
CA ARG A 97 -11.17 0.54 -0.44
C ARG A 97 -10.45 -0.03 0.76
N ARG A 98 -9.42 0.65 1.23
CA ARG A 98 -8.82 0.38 2.53
C ARG A 98 -9.71 0.87 3.66
N LEU A 99 -10.10 -0.01 4.56
CA LEU A 99 -10.95 0.33 5.72
C LEU A 99 -10.15 0.63 6.97
N VAL A 100 -9.02 -0.08 7.18
CA VAL A 100 -8.12 0.12 8.32
C VAL A 100 -6.68 0.21 7.82
N HIS A 101 -5.99 1.25 8.23
CA HIS A 101 -4.60 1.54 7.86
C HIS A 101 -3.71 1.64 9.11
N GLY A 102 -3.59 0.52 9.84
CA GLY A 102 -2.64 0.35 10.93
C GLY A 102 -2.65 1.44 11.99
N GLU A 103 -1.49 2.01 12.18
CA GLU A 103 -1.21 3.06 13.15
C GLU A 103 -2.05 4.31 12.93
N ALA A 104 -2.36 4.64 11.68
CA ALA A 104 -3.17 5.81 11.34
C ALA A 104 -4.61 5.72 11.87
N ASP A 105 -5.16 4.52 12.00
CA ASP A 105 -6.47 4.29 12.58
C ASP A 105 -6.41 3.92 14.08
N GLY A 106 -5.22 3.95 14.68
CA GLY A 106 -4.99 3.55 16.07
C GLY A 106 -5.15 2.06 16.32
N LEU A 107 -4.90 1.25 15.28
CA LEU A 107 -4.93 -0.21 15.29
C LEU A 107 -3.59 -0.76 14.73
N PRO A 108 -2.46 -0.52 15.43
CA PRO A 108 -1.13 -0.84 14.95
C PRO A 108 -0.99 -2.29 14.46
N GLY A 109 -0.52 -2.43 13.22
CA GLY A 109 -0.32 -3.73 12.60
C GLY A 109 -1.58 -4.38 12.02
N LEU A 110 -2.72 -3.69 11.98
CA LEU A 110 -3.94 -4.15 11.30
C LEU A 110 -4.12 -3.44 9.96
N ILE A 111 -4.18 -4.20 8.88
CA ILE A 111 -4.56 -3.72 7.56
C ILE A 111 -5.86 -4.41 7.17
N VAL A 112 -6.84 -3.67 6.70
CA VAL A 112 -8.10 -4.25 6.21
C VAL A 112 -8.52 -3.54 4.93
N ASP A 113 -8.67 -4.30 3.87
CA ASP A 113 -9.23 -3.87 2.60
C ASP A 113 -10.60 -4.53 2.37
N CYS A 114 -11.48 -3.80 1.73
CA CYS A 114 -12.79 -4.25 1.32
C CYS A 114 -12.84 -4.34 -0.21
N TYR A 115 -13.35 -5.45 -0.74
CA TYR A 115 -13.56 -5.72 -2.15
C TYR A 115 -15.01 -6.15 -2.34
N GLY A 116 -15.92 -5.20 -2.64
CA GLY A 116 -17.34 -5.45 -2.68
C GLY A 116 -17.89 -5.88 -1.31
N ASP A 117 -18.32 -7.13 -1.18
CA ASP A 117 -18.84 -7.74 0.05
C ASP A 117 -17.81 -8.58 0.83
N THR A 118 -16.56 -8.57 0.38
CA THR A 118 -15.46 -9.37 0.94
C THR A 118 -14.42 -8.49 1.58
N LEU A 119 -14.08 -8.76 2.82
CA LEU A 119 -12.94 -8.16 3.52
C LEU A 119 -11.70 -9.03 3.34
N CYS A 120 -10.55 -8.37 3.18
CA CYS A 120 -9.25 -9.00 3.28
C CYS A 120 -8.45 -8.32 4.39
N ALA A 121 -8.00 -9.08 5.39
CA ALA A 121 -7.32 -8.55 6.56
C ALA A 121 -5.92 -9.13 6.74
N GLN A 122 -5.00 -8.29 7.20
CA GLN A 122 -3.66 -8.68 7.63
C GLN A 122 -3.47 -8.34 9.11
N PHE A 123 -3.13 -9.34 9.91
CA PHE A 123 -2.78 -9.21 11.33
C PHE A 123 -1.26 -9.30 11.46
N LEU A 124 -0.58 -8.17 11.37
CA LEU A 124 0.87 -8.09 11.21
C LEU A 124 1.65 -7.95 12.51
N ALA A 125 0.97 -7.75 13.64
CA ALA A 125 1.59 -7.58 14.95
C ALA A 125 0.92 -8.43 16.02
N ALA A 126 1.67 -8.78 17.06
CA ALA A 126 1.19 -9.66 18.15
C ALA A 126 -0.08 -9.14 18.84
N GLY A 127 -0.24 -7.82 18.94
CA GLY A 127 -1.42 -7.21 19.55
C GLY A 127 -2.72 -7.51 18.79
N VAL A 128 -2.75 -7.23 17.50
CA VAL A 128 -3.93 -7.50 16.66
C VAL A 128 -4.14 -9.00 16.44
N GLU A 129 -3.09 -9.81 16.45
CA GLU A 129 -3.18 -11.27 16.43
C GLU A 129 -3.95 -11.80 17.65
N ARG A 130 -3.62 -11.31 18.85
CA ARG A 130 -4.31 -11.69 20.10
C ARG A 130 -5.78 -11.33 20.09
N TRP A 131 -6.16 -10.22 19.49
CA TRP A 131 -7.53 -9.72 19.42
C TRP A 131 -8.27 -10.10 18.13
N LYS A 132 -7.67 -10.97 17.29
CA LYS A 132 -8.15 -11.34 15.96
C LYS A 132 -9.65 -11.63 15.90
N THR A 133 -10.17 -12.48 16.79
CA THR A 133 -11.58 -12.85 16.81
C THR A 133 -12.49 -11.64 17.05
N ALA A 134 -12.19 -10.84 18.06
CA ALA A 134 -12.99 -9.65 18.39
C ALA A 134 -12.92 -8.60 17.26
N ILE A 135 -11.76 -8.45 16.64
CA ILE A 135 -11.55 -7.55 15.48
C ILE A 135 -12.36 -8.06 14.28
N ALA A 136 -12.31 -9.36 13.98
CA ALA A 136 -13.06 -9.95 12.86
C ALA A 136 -14.58 -9.74 13.02
N ASP A 137 -15.10 -9.99 14.19
CA ASP A 137 -16.53 -9.83 14.48
C ASP A 137 -16.95 -8.35 14.41
N ALA A 138 -16.10 -7.44 14.92
CA ALA A 138 -16.33 -5.99 14.82
C ALA A 138 -16.28 -5.48 13.36
N LEU A 139 -15.38 -6.00 12.54
CA LEU A 139 -15.28 -5.65 11.11
C LEU A 139 -16.54 -6.05 10.33
N LEU A 140 -17.01 -7.28 10.50
CA LEU A 140 -18.24 -7.77 9.84
C LEU A 140 -19.46 -6.96 10.30
N ALA A 141 -19.58 -6.68 11.60
CA ALA A 141 -20.68 -5.88 12.14
C ALA A 141 -20.66 -4.43 11.61
N ALA A 142 -19.48 -3.79 11.50
CA ALA A 142 -19.36 -2.40 11.06
C ALA A 142 -19.59 -2.20 9.56
N THR A 143 -19.29 -3.24 8.75
CA THR A 143 -19.34 -3.16 7.29
C THR A 143 -20.59 -3.78 6.68
N GLY A 144 -21.16 -4.80 7.34
CA GLY A 144 -22.20 -5.66 6.78
C GLY A 144 -21.68 -6.68 5.76
N CYS A 145 -20.36 -6.77 5.56
CA CYS A 145 -19.77 -7.79 4.70
C CYS A 145 -20.00 -9.20 5.25
N ALA A 146 -20.20 -10.16 4.35
CA ALA A 146 -20.45 -11.55 4.74
C ALA A 146 -19.18 -12.39 4.86
N ARG A 147 -18.06 -11.93 4.27
CA ARG A 147 -16.82 -12.69 4.09
C ARG A 147 -15.62 -11.94 4.61
N LEU A 148 -14.70 -12.66 5.26
CA LEU A 148 -13.41 -12.13 5.71
C LEU A 148 -12.32 -13.16 5.42
N TYR A 149 -11.40 -12.82 4.52
CA TYR A 149 -10.19 -13.57 4.20
C TYR A 149 -9.00 -13.01 4.97
N GLU A 150 -8.16 -13.87 5.52
CA GLU A 150 -6.91 -13.48 6.19
C GLU A 150 -5.74 -13.66 5.23
N ARG A 151 -4.91 -12.62 5.08
CA ARG A 151 -3.66 -12.57 4.30
C ARG A 151 -2.48 -12.19 5.19
N SER A 152 -2.35 -12.85 6.32
CA SER A 152 -1.27 -12.64 7.30
C SER A 152 -0.02 -13.44 6.93
N ASP A 153 0.42 -13.36 5.68
CA ASP A 153 1.54 -14.07 5.07
C ASP A 153 2.77 -13.18 4.80
N ALA A 154 2.70 -11.89 5.16
CA ALA A 154 3.80 -10.96 4.99
C ALA A 154 4.99 -11.28 5.92
N SER A 155 6.22 -11.15 5.40
CA SER A 155 7.47 -11.46 6.12
C SER A 155 7.67 -10.66 7.42
N VAL A 156 7.01 -9.50 7.56
CA VAL A 156 7.05 -8.71 8.79
C VAL A 156 6.53 -9.47 10.01
N ARG A 157 5.70 -10.50 9.82
CA ARG A 157 5.21 -11.36 10.92
C ARG A 157 6.30 -12.17 11.58
N GLU A 158 7.32 -12.59 10.84
CA GLU A 158 8.48 -13.29 11.38
C GLU A 158 9.21 -12.42 12.42
N LEU A 159 9.28 -11.10 12.17
CA LEU A 159 9.88 -10.14 13.12
C LEU A 159 9.04 -9.99 14.40
N GLU A 160 7.77 -10.35 14.36
CA GLU A 160 6.86 -10.37 15.51
C GLU A 160 6.81 -11.76 16.19
N GLY A 161 7.53 -12.76 15.66
CA GLY A 161 7.49 -14.15 16.13
C GLY A 161 6.17 -14.86 15.81
N LEU A 162 5.48 -14.43 14.75
CA LEU A 162 4.20 -14.96 14.32
C LEU A 162 4.37 -15.79 13.04
N ALA A 163 3.73 -16.96 13.00
CA ALA A 163 3.70 -17.78 11.80
C ALA A 163 2.83 -17.13 10.70
N PRO A 164 3.17 -17.34 9.41
CA PRO A 164 2.31 -16.89 8.32
C PRO A 164 0.97 -17.65 8.36
N VAL A 165 -0.13 -16.92 8.06
CA VAL A 165 -1.50 -17.47 8.01
C VAL A 165 -2.21 -16.90 6.79
N SER A 166 -2.88 -17.77 6.02
CA SER A 166 -3.74 -17.38 4.89
C SER A 166 -4.96 -18.29 4.84
N GLY A 167 -6.13 -17.73 4.57
CA GLY A 167 -7.38 -18.49 4.45
C GLY A 167 -8.62 -17.74 4.90
N TRP A 168 -9.77 -18.38 4.74
CA TRP A 168 -11.05 -17.82 5.19
C TRP A 168 -11.13 -17.79 6.73
N LEU A 169 -11.17 -16.61 7.29
CA LEU A 169 -11.40 -16.41 8.73
C LEU A 169 -12.91 -16.46 9.08
N ARG A 170 -13.74 -15.93 8.17
CA ARG A 170 -15.21 -15.96 8.25
C ARG A 170 -15.79 -16.04 6.84
N LYS A 171 -16.75 -16.93 6.61
CA LYS A 171 -17.57 -16.99 5.41
C LYS A 171 -18.88 -17.73 5.69
N PRO A 172 -19.96 -17.49 4.91
CA PRO A 172 -21.17 -18.29 4.97
C PRO A 172 -20.90 -19.78 4.65
N SER A 173 -21.61 -20.69 5.30
CA SER A 173 -21.46 -22.14 5.07
C SER A 173 -21.77 -22.56 3.63
N SER A 174 -22.69 -21.85 2.97
CA SER A 174 -23.07 -22.06 1.56
C SER A 174 -22.09 -21.47 0.55
N ASP A 175 -21.09 -20.70 1.00
CA ASP A 175 -20.10 -20.09 0.13
C ASP A 175 -19.04 -21.11 -0.28
N GLY A 176 -18.86 -21.32 -1.59
CA GLY A 176 -17.81 -22.18 -2.16
C GLY A 176 -16.38 -21.71 -1.90
N GLY A 177 -16.21 -20.53 -1.29
CA GLY A 177 -14.90 -19.97 -0.97
C GLY A 177 -14.15 -19.38 -2.17
N VAL A 178 -14.87 -18.84 -3.13
CA VAL A 178 -14.29 -18.16 -4.31
C VAL A 178 -13.53 -16.92 -3.85
N THR A 179 -12.23 -16.87 -4.20
CA THR A 179 -11.31 -15.77 -3.86
C THR A 179 -11.19 -14.74 -4.98
N ALA A 180 -11.53 -15.14 -6.22
CA ALA A 180 -11.55 -14.25 -7.38
C ALA A 180 -12.83 -13.40 -7.38
N LEU A 181 -12.66 -12.08 -7.44
CA LEU A 181 -13.72 -11.08 -7.34
C LEU A 181 -13.60 -10.10 -8.51
N THR A 182 -14.70 -9.43 -8.85
CA THR A 182 -14.67 -8.28 -9.75
C THR A 182 -15.04 -7.03 -8.97
N ILE A 183 -14.18 -6.04 -9.02
CA ILE A 183 -14.41 -4.72 -8.40
C ILE A 183 -14.67 -3.65 -9.45
N ARG A 184 -15.25 -2.54 -9.01
CA ARG A 184 -15.41 -1.32 -9.81
C ARG A 184 -14.57 -0.20 -9.22
N GLU A 185 -13.79 0.46 -10.09
CA GLU A 185 -12.97 1.61 -9.75
C GLU A 185 -13.17 2.68 -10.84
N HIS A 186 -13.70 3.84 -10.49
CA HIS A 186 -14.01 4.93 -11.43
C HIS A 186 -14.86 4.52 -12.64
N GLY A 187 -15.67 3.47 -12.50
CA GLY A 187 -16.46 2.87 -13.57
C GLY A 187 -15.78 1.72 -14.31
N TRP A 188 -14.48 1.53 -14.13
CA TRP A 188 -13.73 0.38 -14.69
C TRP A 188 -13.99 -0.89 -13.89
N ARG A 189 -13.94 -2.02 -14.55
CA ARG A 189 -14.04 -3.35 -13.92
C ARG A 189 -12.67 -3.99 -13.84
N LEU A 190 -12.29 -4.46 -12.67
CA LEU A 190 -11.01 -5.09 -12.41
C LEU A 190 -11.23 -6.41 -11.69
N ALA A 191 -10.65 -7.49 -12.22
CA ALA A 191 -10.62 -8.78 -11.56
C ALA A 191 -9.49 -8.78 -10.51
N VAL A 192 -9.81 -9.11 -9.28
CA VAL A 192 -8.87 -9.21 -8.16
C VAL A 192 -9.01 -10.57 -7.50
N ASP A 193 -7.93 -11.06 -6.90
CA ASP A 193 -7.97 -12.31 -6.15
C ASP A 193 -7.39 -12.05 -4.75
N VAL A 194 -8.21 -12.25 -3.73
CA VAL A 194 -7.81 -12.00 -2.34
C VAL A 194 -6.85 -13.05 -1.80
N ALA A 195 -6.71 -14.21 -2.43
CA ALA A 195 -5.75 -15.25 -2.07
C ALA A 195 -4.42 -15.13 -2.82
N GLU A 196 -4.46 -14.86 -4.14
CA GLU A 196 -3.30 -14.90 -5.01
C GLU A 196 -2.72 -13.51 -5.33
N GLY A 197 -3.54 -12.45 -5.25
CA GLY A 197 -3.12 -11.08 -5.58
C GLY A 197 -2.07 -10.53 -4.62
N HIS A 198 -1.30 -9.53 -5.07
CA HIS A 198 -0.33 -8.84 -4.24
C HIS A 198 -1.01 -8.11 -3.06
N LYS A 199 -0.29 -7.93 -1.95
CA LYS A 199 -0.82 -7.32 -0.71
C LYS A 199 -2.06 -8.09 -0.20
N THR A 200 -3.21 -7.45 -0.24
CA THR A 200 -4.53 -8.00 0.13
C THR A 200 -5.36 -8.41 -1.09
N GLY A 201 -4.79 -8.29 -2.30
CA GLY A 201 -5.46 -8.59 -3.59
C GLY A 201 -5.14 -7.58 -4.68
N TYR A 202 -5.05 -6.27 -4.36
CA TYR A 202 -4.81 -5.20 -5.33
C TYR A 202 -4.15 -3.97 -4.70
N TYR A 203 -3.64 -3.05 -5.53
CA TYR A 203 -3.00 -1.80 -5.12
C TYR A 203 -4.02 -0.66 -5.06
N LEU A 204 -4.76 -0.55 -3.96
CA LEU A 204 -5.80 0.45 -3.76
C LEU A 204 -5.24 1.87 -3.52
N ASP A 205 -4.00 1.97 -3.05
CA ASP A 205 -3.28 3.22 -2.84
C ASP A 205 -3.08 4.02 -4.13
N GLN A 206 -2.97 3.35 -5.28
CA GLN A 206 -2.80 3.98 -6.60
C GLN A 206 -4.12 4.34 -7.30
N ARG A 207 -5.28 4.11 -6.69
CA ARG A 207 -6.60 4.33 -7.31
C ARG A 207 -6.77 5.73 -7.89
N ASP A 208 -6.51 6.76 -7.11
CA ASP A 208 -6.74 8.14 -7.53
C ASP A 208 -5.67 8.61 -8.53
N ASN A 209 -4.47 8.04 -8.44
CA ASN A 209 -3.39 8.26 -9.41
C ASN A 209 -3.74 7.65 -10.78
N ARG A 210 -4.38 6.47 -10.82
CA ARG A 210 -4.89 5.90 -12.07
C ARG A 210 -5.97 6.79 -12.71
N LEU A 211 -6.90 7.33 -11.91
CA LEU A 211 -7.89 8.28 -12.42
C LEU A 211 -7.21 9.53 -12.99
N ARG A 212 -6.26 10.09 -12.23
CA ARG A 212 -5.54 11.29 -12.66
C ARG A 212 -4.75 11.04 -13.96
N PHE A 213 -4.13 9.88 -14.08
CA PHE A 213 -3.45 9.46 -15.29
C PHE A 213 -4.41 9.41 -16.49
N SER A 214 -5.58 8.77 -16.35
CA SER A 214 -6.62 8.71 -17.39
C SER A 214 -7.05 10.10 -17.86
N GLN A 215 -7.24 11.04 -16.90
CA GLN A 215 -7.60 12.42 -17.21
C GLN A 215 -6.53 13.15 -18.03
N LEU A 216 -5.25 12.97 -17.64
CA LEU A 216 -4.13 13.61 -18.33
C LEU A 216 -3.86 12.98 -19.69
N VAL A 217 -3.97 11.66 -19.84
CA VAL A 217 -3.92 10.97 -21.14
C VAL A 217 -4.93 11.61 -22.12
N ARG A 218 -6.17 11.82 -21.65
CA ARG A 218 -7.22 12.47 -22.46
C ARG A 218 -6.90 13.93 -22.75
N GLN A 219 -6.48 14.68 -21.75
CA GLN A 219 -6.19 16.11 -21.87
C GLN A 219 -5.04 16.41 -22.84
N PHE A 220 -4.00 15.58 -22.82
CA PHE A 220 -2.82 15.72 -23.66
C PHE A 220 -2.92 14.96 -24.97
N GLY A 221 -3.99 14.19 -25.21
CA GLY A 221 -4.17 13.41 -26.42
C GLY A 221 -3.15 12.30 -26.59
N CYS A 222 -2.71 11.69 -25.50
CA CYS A 222 -1.69 10.62 -25.55
C CYS A 222 -2.28 9.38 -26.22
N ARG A 223 -1.68 8.93 -27.31
CA ARG A 223 -2.14 7.80 -28.13
C ARG A 223 -1.37 6.52 -27.82
N ARG A 224 -0.04 6.62 -27.65
CA ARG A 224 0.86 5.49 -27.36
C ARG A 224 1.39 5.58 -25.95
N VAL A 225 1.08 4.56 -25.14
CA VAL A 225 1.42 4.53 -23.71
C VAL A 225 2.30 3.33 -23.40
N PHE A 226 3.35 3.55 -22.62
CA PHE A 226 4.16 2.50 -22.00
C PHE A 226 3.82 2.41 -20.50
N ASN A 227 3.51 1.21 -20.03
CA ASN A 227 3.26 0.91 -18.61
C ASN A 227 4.28 -0.12 -18.12
N GLY A 228 5.35 0.34 -17.49
CA GLY A 228 6.39 -0.51 -16.91
C GLY A 228 6.09 -0.88 -15.46
N TYR A 229 6.40 -2.13 -15.07
CA TYR A 229 6.00 -2.75 -13.80
C TYR A 229 4.48 -2.78 -13.69
N SER A 230 3.85 -3.20 -14.77
CA SER A 230 2.41 -2.99 -15.00
C SER A 230 1.53 -3.80 -14.08
N TYR A 231 2.05 -4.83 -13.41
CA TYR A 231 1.27 -5.78 -12.61
C TYR A 231 0.03 -6.24 -13.41
N THR A 232 -1.17 -6.14 -12.85
CA THR A 232 -2.43 -6.51 -13.52
C THR A 232 -3.00 -5.40 -14.41
N GLY A 233 -2.19 -4.44 -14.85
CA GLY A 233 -2.56 -3.45 -15.86
C GLY A 233 -3.53 -2.35 -15.42
N GLY A 234 -3.59 -1.99 -14.13
CA GLY A 234 -4.49 -0.94 -13.67
C GLY A 234 -4.26 0.41 -14.36
N PHE A 235 -3.01 0.83 -14.57
CA PHE A 235 -2.68 2.02 -15.34
C PHE A 235 -2.92 1.82 -16.85
N SER A 236 -2.85 0.59 -17.37
CA SER A 236 -3.17 0.31 -18.77
C SER A 236 -4.66 0.52 -19.04
N ILE A 237 -5.54 0.05 -18.14
CA ILE A 237 -6.98 0.33 -18.22
C ILE A 237 -7.25 1.83 -18.10
N ALA A 238 -6.56 2.53 -17.22
CA ALA A 238 -6.68 3.98 -17.08
C ALA A 238 -6.26 4.72 -18.36
N ALA A 239 -5.19 4.27 -19.03
CA ALA A 239 -4.74 4.82 -20.32
C ALA A 239 -5.79 4.63 -21.42
N LEU A 240 -6.30 3.42 -21.61
CA LEU A 240 -7.32 3.11 -22.61
C LEU A 240 -8.61 3.89 -22.34
N ALA A 241 -9.06 3.97 -21.08
CA ALA A 241 -10.20 4.79 -20.69
C ALA A 241 -9.96 6.30 -20.89
N GLY A 242 -8.71 6.74 -20.88
CA GLY A 242 -8.26 8.08 -21.22
C GLY A 242 -8.28 8.37 -22.72
N GLY A 243 -8.37 7.34 -23.57
CA GLY A 243 -8.39 7.48 -25.03
C GLY A 243 -7.08 7.09 -25.71
N ALA A 244 -6.16 6.41 -24.98
CA ALA A 244 -4.98 5.83 -25.62
C ALA A 244 -5.39 4.79 -26.67
N GLU A 245 -4.70 4.80 -27.80
CA GLU A 245 -4.95 3.87 -28.91
C GLU A 245 -4.17 2.58 -28.75
N HIS A 246 -3.00 2.66 -28.11
CA HIS A 246 -2.14 1.50 -27.89
C HIS A 246 -1.41 1.61 -26.56
N VAL A 247 -1.44 0.54 -25.77
CA VAL A 247 -0.74 0.42 -24.48
C VAL A 247 0.16 -0.81 -24.49
N LEU A 248 1.47 -0.60 -24.30
CA LEU A 248 2.44 -1.65 -24.05
C LEU A 248 2.63 -1.82 -22.52
N SER A 249 2.16 -2.94 -21.98
CA SER A 249 2.35 -3.33 -20.58
C SER A 249 3.54 -4.26 -20.44
N VAL A 250 4.51 -3.93 -19.61
CA VAL A 250 5.68 -4.76 -19.34
C VAL A 250 5.75 -5.11 -17.86
N ASP A 251 5.84 -6.38 -17.57
CA ASP A 251 6.03 -6.95 -16.23
C ASP A 251 6.78 -8.28 -16.31
N SER A 252 7.42 -8.73 -15.25
CA SER A 252 8.08 -10.03 -15.18
C SER A 252 7.16 -11.15 -14.65
N SER A 253 5.88 -10.88 -14.50
CA SER A 253 4.86 -11.82 -14.03
C SER A 253 3.86 -12.16 -15.12
N ALA A 254 4.06 -13.26 -15.82
CA ALA A 254 3.11 -13.75 -16.83
C ALA A 254 1.67 -13.88 -16.29
N PRO A 255 1.41 -14.37 -15.06
CA PRO A 255 0.06 -14.38 -14.50
C PRO A 255 -0.56 -12.98 -14.33
N ALA A 256 0.25 -11.98 -13.93
CA ALA A 256 -0.23 -10.61 -13.82
C ALA A 256 -0.58 -10.01 -15.20
N LEU A 257 0.23 -10.26 -16.21
CA LEU A 257 -0.03 -9.82 -17.58
C LEU A 257 -1.26 -10.50 -18.20
N ALA A 258 -1.48 -11.79 -17.94
CA ALA A 258 -2.70 -12.47 -18.34
C ALA A 258 -3.94 -11.80 -17.72
N ARG A 259 -3.86 -11.40 -16.44
CA ARG A 259 -4.91 -10.63 -15.77
C ARG A 259 -5.08 -9.23 -16.37
N ALA A 260 -4.00 -8.56 -16.80
CA ALA A 260 -4.08 -7.28 -17.49
C ALA A 260 -4.86 -7.40 -18.80
N SER A 261 -4.61 -8.43 -19.59
CA SER A 261 -5.36 -8.74 -20.82
C SER A 261 -6.84 -9.06 -20.55
N GLU A 262 -7.12 -9.80 -19.47
CA GLU A 262 -8.51 -10.04 -19.00
C GLU A 262 -9.21 -8.72 -18.66
N HIS A 263 -8.52 -7.78 -17.99
CA HIS A 263 -9.07 -6.46 -17.67
C HIS A 263 -9.44 -5.66 -18.93
N VAL A 264 -8.63 -5.73 -19.98
CA VAL A 264 -8.93 -5.09 -21.28
C VAL A 264 -10.26 -5.60 -21.82
N ALA A 265 -10.43 -6.94 -21.91
CA ALA A 265 -11.67 -7.56 -22.36
C ALA A 265 -12.86 -7.24 -21.44
N LEU A 266 -12.65 -7.29 -20.12
CA LEU A 266 -13.67 -7.01 -19.11
C LEU A 266 -14.25 -5.60 -19.21
N ASN A 267 -13.46 -4.65 -19.70
CA ASN A 267 -13.87 -3.26 -19.93
C ASN A 267 -14.34 -2.98 -21.36
N GLY A 268 -14.37 -3.98 -22.22
CA GLY A 268 -14.86 -3.87 -23.59
C GLY A 268 -13.89 -3.15 -24.54
N PHE A 269 -12.63 -3.05 -24.19
CA PHE A 269 -11.59 -2.55 -25.10
C PHE A 269 -11.18 -3.64 -26.10
N ASP A 270 -10.78 -3.21 -27.31
CA ASP A 270 -10.23 -4.11 -28.31
C ASP A 270 -8.88 -4.69 -27.83
N ALA A 271 -8.71 -5.98 -27.94
CA ALA A 271 -7.45 -6.66 -27.61
C ALA A 271 -6.26 -6.12 -28.41
N ALA A 272 -6.47 -5.62 -29.63
CA ALA A 272 -5.45 -4.99 -30.46
C ALA A 272 -4.88 -3.68 -29.90
N CYS A 273 -5.60 -3.04 -28.94
CA CYS A 273 -5.11 -1.83 -28.28
C CYS A 273 -4.13 -2.10 -27.13
N HIS A 274 -3.88 -3.35 -26.79
CA HIS A 274 -3.04 -3.73 -25.65
C HIS A 274 -2.05 -4.85 -26.01
N GLU A 275 -0.79 -4.56 -25.74
CA GLU A 275 0.30 -5.53 -25.84
C GLU A 275 0.83 -5.84 -24.43
N ALA A 276 0.93 -7.11 -24.07
CA ALA A 276 1.48 -7.62 -22.82
C ALA A 276 2.82 -8.29 -23.07
N LEU A 277 3.89 -7.79 -22.48
CA LEU A 277 5.25 -8.29 -22.65
C LEU A 277 5.80 -8.81 -21.33
N ASP A 278 5.99 -10.12 -21.21
CA ASP A 278 6.67 -10.79 -20.09
C ASP A 278 8.18 -10.58 -20.24
N ALA A 279 8.73 -9.57 -19.57
CA ALA A 279 10.14 -9.21 -19.66
C ALA A 279 10.58 -8.33 -18.48
N ASP A 280 11.91 -8.22 -18.29
CA ASP A 280 12.50 -7.20 -17.43
C ASP A 280 12.26 -5.81 -18.01
N VAL A 281 11.73 -4.90 -17.18
CA VAL A 281 11.38 -3.53 -17.61
C VAL A 281 12.60 -2.74 -18.04
N ASN A 282 13.73 -2.85 -17.31
CA ASN A 282 14.96 -2.17 -17.66
C ASN A 282 15.53 -2.62 -19.02
N ALA A 283 15.54 -3.93 -19.25
CA ALA A 283 15.97 -4.49 -20.54
C ALA A 283 15.04 -4.04 -21.67
N SER A 284 13.73 -4.03 -21.43
CA SER A 284 12.72 -3.58 -22.39
C SER A 284 12.88 -2.10 -22.76
N LEU A 285 13.11 -1.22 -21.76
CA LEU A 285 13.35 0.20 -22.03
C LEU A 285 14.60 0.43 -22.91
N ARG A 286 15.69 -0.33 -22.69
CA ARG A 286 16.90 -0.24 -23.51
C ARG A 286 16.64 -0.72 -24.94
N ARG A 287 15.99 -1.88 -25.09
CA ARG A 287 15.63 -2.42 -26.40
C ARG A 287 14.76 -1.44 -27.20
N LEU A 288 13.75 -0.84 -26.55
CA LEU A 288 12.87 0.14 -27.20
C LEU A 288 13.60 1.40 -27.66
N ILE A 289 14.67 1.83 -26.94
CA ILE A 289 15.54 2.92 -27.38
C ILE A 289 16.31 2.52 -28.63
N ASP A 290 16.86 1.30 -28.67
CA ASP A 290 17.60 0.78 -29.83
C ASP A 290 16.69 0.64 -31.07
N GLU A 291 15.40 0.35 -30.85
CA GLU A 291 14.35 0.29 -31.86
C GLU A 291 13.79 1.68 -32.27
N ALA A 292 14.29 2.75 -31.66
CA ALA A 292 13.82 4.13 -31.88
C ALA A 292 12.31 4.30 -31.60
N ALA A 293 11.76 3.53 -30.64
CA ALA A 293 10.37 3.66 -30.21
C ALA A 293 10.12 4.99 -29.49
N ALA A 294 8.89 5.51 -29.59
CA ALA A 294 8.48 6.70 -28.86
C ALA A 294 7.07 6.52 -28.28
N PHE A 295 6.85 7.13 -27.11
CA PHE A 295 5.58 7.09 -26.38
C PHE A 295 5.14 8.50 -25.98
N ASP A 296 3.83 8.74 -26.00
CA ASP A 296 3.24 10.01 -25.55
C ASP A 296 3.11 10.05 -24.02
N ALA A 297 2.96 8.88 -23.38
CA ALA A 297 2.98 8.79 -21.93
C ALA A 297 3.66 7.50 -21.46
N ILE A 298 4.39 7.60 -20.34
CA ILE A 298 5.07 6.49 -19.70
C ILE A 298 4.69 6.46 -18.22
N VAL A 299 4.36 5.26 -17.72
CA VAL A 299 4.20 4.97 -16.29
C VAL A 299 5.33 4.07 -15.82
N LEU A 300 5.97 4.42 -14.70
CA LEU A 300 6.95 3.61 -13.99
C LEU A 300 6.52 3.49 -12.52
N ASP A 301 6.00 2.34 -12.13
CA ASP A 301 5.62 2.01 -10.74
C ASP A 301 6.43 0.80 -10.23
N PRO A 302 7.75 0.96 -10.06
CA PRO A 302 8.64 -0.15 -9.75
C PRO A 302 8.44 -0.69 -8.32
N PRO A 303 8.86 -1.94 -8.07
CA PRO A 303 8.87 -2.51 -6.73
C PRO A 303 9.86 -1.75 -5.82
N LYS A 304 9.79 -2.02 -4.53
CA LYS A 304 10.64 -1.38 -3.52
C LYS A 304 12.13 -1.65 -3.75
N PHE A 305 12.87 -0.68 -4.24
CA PHE A 305 14.34 -0.78 -4.46
C PHE A 305 15.14 -0.55 -3.17
N ALA A 306 14.61 0.19 -2.19
CA ALA A 306 15.24 0.43 -0.89
C ALA A 306 14.27 0.10 0.25
N PRO A 307 14.37 -1.09 0.85
CA PRO A 307 13.57 -1.42 2.03
C PRO A 307 13.94 -0.56 3.25
N THR A 308 15.19 -0.09 3.34
CA THR A 308 15.70 0.73 4.45
C THR A 308 16.58 1.86 3.93
N ALA A 309 16.83 2.88 4.76
CA ALA A 309 17.71 4.01 4.44
C ALA A 309 19.14 3.56 4.06
N ALA A 310 19.65 2.45 4.60
CA ALA A 310 20.95 1.89 4.23
C ALA A 310 21.06 1.49 2.75
N HIS A 311 19.93 1.27 2.07
CA HIS A 311 19.88 0.91 0.64
C HIS A 311 19.55 2.10 -0.27
N ALA A 312 19.39 3.31 0.30
CA ALA A 312 18.91 4.49 -0.44
C ALA A 312 19.80 4.85 -1.63
N GLU A 313 21.12 4.77 -1.50
CA GLU A 313 22.04 5.11 -2.59
C GLU A 313 21.93 4.13 -3.78
N ARG A 314 21.83 2.83 -3.50
CA ARG A 314 21.63 1.82 -4.57
C ARG A 314 20.29 2.02 -5.27
N ALA A 315 19.23 2.27 -4.48
CA ALA A 315 17.91 2.55 -5.02
C ALA A 315 17.89 3.84 -5.85
N ALA A 316 18.58 4.89 -5.41
CA ALA A 316 18.70 6.14 -6.15
C ALA A 316 19.28 5.92 -7.54
N ARG A 317 20.33 5.09 -7.66
CA ARG A 317 20.90 4.73 -8.96
C ARG A 317 19.91 3.97 -9.84
N ALA A 318 19.15 3.02 -9.28
CA ALA A 318 18.15 2.26 -10.02
C ALA A 318 16.99 3.16 -10.49
N TYR A 319 16.45 4.00 -9.61
CA TYR A 319 15.43 4.99 -9.99
C TYR A 319 15.95 5.97 -11.06
N LYS A 320 17.17 6.46 -10.91
CA LYS A 320 17.77 7.37 -11.89
C LYS A 320 17.87 6.73 -13.28
N ASP A 321 18.31 5.46 -13.34
CA ASP A 321 18.49 4.75 -14.61
C ASP A 321 17.14 4.54 -15.31
N ILE A 322 16.11 4.01 -14.65
CA ILE A 322 14.80 3.79 -15.29
C ILE A 322 14.15 5.10 -15.75
N ASN A 323 14.25 6.17 -14.95
CA ASN A 323 13.70 7.47 -15.33
C ASN A 323 14.45 8.08 -16.51
N ARG A 324 15.80 7.95 -16.57
CA ARG A 324 16.60 8.40 -17.69
C ARG A 324 16.24 7.68 -18.99
N LEU A 325 16.02 6.37 -18.94
CA LEU A 325 15.57 5.60 -20.09
C LEU A 325 14.17 6.01 -20.54
N ALA A 326 13.25 6.22 -19.60
CA ALA A 326 11.90 6.70 -19.90
C ALA A 326 11.93 8.09 -20.57
N PHE A 327 12.70 9.05 -20.06
CA PHE A 327 12.85 10.36 -20.72
C PHE A 327 13.33 10.27 -22.17
N LYS A 328 14.21 9.31 -22.49
CA LYS A 328 14.67 9.10 -23.88
C LYS A 328 13.61 8.50 -24.80
N LEU A 329 12.60 7.84 -24.24
CA LEU A 329 11.50 7.21 -24.97
C LEU A 329 10.28 8.11 -25.10
N LEU A 330 10.22 9.22 -24.34
CA LEU A 330 9.11 10.16 -24.45
C LEU A 330 9.19 10.99 -25.74
N ALA A 331 8.06 11.08 -26.43
CA ALA A 331 7.88 12.08 -27.48
C ALA A 331 7.93 13.50 -26.89
N PRO A 332 8.32 14.52 -27.66
CA PRO A 332 8.26 15.91 -27.21
C PRO A 332 6.87 16.29 -26.67
N GLY A 333 6.82 16.84 -25.45
CA GLY A 333 5.56 17.15 -24.76
C GLY A 333 4.88 15.96 -24.08
N GLY A 334 5.52 14.79 -24.08
CA GLY A 334 4.99 13.58 -23.45
C GLY A 334 4.97 13.62 -21.91
N LEU A 335 4.23 12.71 -21.31
CA LEU A 335 4.00 12.62 -19.86
C LEU A 335 4.79 11.47 -19.23
N LEU A 336 5.50 11.74 -18.15
CA LEU A 336 6.10 10.73 -17.30
C LEU A 336 5.39 10.67 -15.95
N PHE A 337 4.77 9.52 -15.64
CA PHE A 337 4.31 9.17 -14.32
C PHE A 337 5.31 8.23 -13.67
N THR A 338 5.96 8.67 -12.61
CA THR A 338 6.99 7.85 -11.95
C THR A 338 6.78 7.85 -10.44
N PHE A 339 6.90 6.67 -9.85
CA PHE A 339 6.57 6.42 -8.44
C PHE A 339 7.75 5.81 -7.69
N SER A 340 7.75 5.98 -6.38
CA SER A 340 8.62 5.29 -5.43
C SER A 340 7.81 4.82 -4.23
N CYS A 341 7.87 3.54 -3.92
CA CYS A 341 7.36 2.95 -2.70
C CYS A 341 8.47 2.64 -1.68
N SER A 342 9.68 3.19 -1.86
CA SER A 342 10.86 2.90 -1.04
C SER A 342 10.91 3.84 0.16
N GLY A 343 10.71 3.33 1.39
CA GLY A 343 10.78 4.13 2.62
C GLY A 343 12.16 4.79 2.88
N GLY A 344 13.24 4.31 2.24
CA GLY A 344 14.56 4.94 2.28
C GLY A 344 14.75 6.10 1.29
N VAL A 345 13.74 6.41 0.47
CA VAL A 345 13.80 7.48 -0.56
C VAL A 345 12.59 8.40 -0.33
N ASP A 346 12.83 9.51 0.34
CA ASP A 346 11.80 10.51 0.58
C ASP A 346 11.46 11.30 -0.71
N ALA A 347 10.37 12.07 -0.68
CA ALA A 347 9.89 12.84 -1.83
C ALA A 347 10.92 13.87 -2.35
N SER A 348 11.74 14.47 -1.48
CA SER A 348 12.78 15.43 -1.87
C SER A 348 13.93 14.73 -2.60
N LEU A 349 14.38 13.60 -2.07
CA LEU A 349 15.42 12.78 -2.71
C LEU A 349 14.92 12.21 -4.04
N PHE A 350 13.68 11.69 -4.08
CA PHE A 350 13.10 11.18 -5.32
C PHE A 350 13.02 12.27 -6.41
N HIS A 351 12.58 13.47 -6.05
CA HIS A 351 12.60 14.61 -6.99
C HIS A 351 13.99 14.89 -7.55
N LYS A 352 15.02 14.92 -6.70
CA LYS A 352 16.42 15.12 -7.15
C LYS A 352 16.90 14.02 -8.08
N ILE A 353 16.51 12.75 -7.81
CA ILE A 353 16.86 11.61 -8.66
C ILE A 353 16.24 11.77 -10.04
N VAL A 354 14.95 12.09 -10.13
CA VAL A 354 14.23 12.28 -11.40
C VAL A 354 14.76 13.47 -12.16
N ALA A 355 15.04 14.59 -11.49
CA ALA A 355 15.67 15.76 -12.12
C ALA A 355 17.05 15.43 -12.71
N GLY A 356 17.90 14.70 -11.95
CA GLY A 356 19.19 14.22 -12.45
C GLY A 356 19.06 13.23 -13.62
N ALA A 357 17.99 12.45 -13.68
CA ALA A 357 17.71 11.57 -14.82
C ALA A 357 17.34 12.35 -16.08
N GLY A 358 16.56 13.43 -15.95
CA GLY A 358 16.23 14.34 -17.06
C GLY A 358 17.47 15.02 -17.63
N LEU A 359 18.34 15.54 -16.76
CA LEU A 359 19.62 16.13 -17.16
C LEU A 359 20.50 15.13 -17.93
N ASP A 360 20.65 13.90 -17.43
CA ASP A 360 21.43 12.84 -18.10
C ASP A 360 20.78 12.38 -19.43
N ALA A 361 19.47 12.54 -19.58
CA ALA A 361 18.76 12.27 -20.82
C ALA A 361 18.85 13.44 -21.83
N GLY A 362 19.28 14.62 -21.39
CA GLY A 362 19.35 15.83 -22.21
C GLY A 362 17.98 16.44 -22.50
N VAL A 363 17.02 16.32 -21.56
CA VAL A 363 15.67 16.84 -21.73
C VAL A 363 15.33 17.88 -20.67
N ASP A 364 14.56 18.90 -21.06
CA ASP A 364 13.93 19.86 -20.15
C ASP A 364 12.53 19.36 -19.83
N GLY A 365 12.23 19.22 -18.53
CA GLY A 365 10.94 18.72 -18.04
C GLY A 365 10.33 19.64 -16.98
N TYR A 366 9.00 19.65 -16.91
CA TYR A 366 8.24 20.34 -15.89
C TYR A 366 7.62 19.35 -14.92
N LEU A 367 7.76 19.60 -13.61
CA LEU A 367 6.98 18.89 -12.62
C LEU A 367 5.58 19.54 -12.53
N ILE A 368 4.59 18.91 -13.16
CA ILE A 368 3.23 19.48 -13.21
C ILE A 368 2.40 19.09 -11.99
N GLU A 369 2.67 17.95 -11.35
CA GLU A 369 1.90 17.47 -10.20
C GLU A 369 2.72 16.52 -9.33
N ARG A 370 2.43 16.52 -8.02
CA ARG A 370 2.90 15.51 -7.08
C ARG A 370 1.71 14.65 -6.68
N LEU A 371 1.87 13.34 -6.83
CA LEU A 371 0.83 12.35 -6.54
C LEU A 371 1.16 11.65 -5.22
N GLU A 372 0.12 11.32 -4.48
CA GLU A 372 0.20 10.63 -3.19
C GLU A 372 -0.70 9.40 -3.17
N ALA A 373 -0.62 8.61 -2.11
CA ALA A 373 -1.54 7.50 -1.91
C ALA A 373 -2.99 7.99 -1.79
N ALA A 374 -3.94 7.19 -2.25
CA ALA A 374 -5.36 7.50 -2.16
C ALA A 374 -5.80 7.80 -0.71
N PRO A 375 -6.80 8.67 -0.48
CA PRO A 375 -7.13 9.22 0.85
C PRO A 375 -7.64 8.20 1.87
N ASP A 376 -7.98 6.99 1.45
CA ASP A 376 -8.27 5.87 2.36
C ASP A 376 -7.00 5.20 2.93
N HIS A 377 -5.81 5.67 2.53
CA HIS A 377 -4.50 5.34 3.09
C HIS A 377 -3.94 6.52 3.89
N PRO A 378 -4.64 7.01 4.93
CA PRO A 378 -4.22 8.19 5.64
C PRO A 378 -2.94 7.96 6.44
N THR A 379 -2.19 9.02 6.66
CA THR A 379 -1.16 9.10 7.69
C THR A 379 -1.66 9.93 8.86
N THR A 380 -1.05 9.83 10.05
CA THR A 380 -1.37 10.76 11.14
C THR A 380 -0.44 11.96 11.10
N VAL A 381 -0.92 13.10 11.60
CA VAL A 381 -0.11 14.34 11.68
C VAL A 381 1.15 14.14 12.53
N THR A 382 1.10 13.24 13.50
CA THR A 382 2.19 12.98 14.45
C THR A 382 3.06 11.78 14.07
N PHE A 383 2.62 10.97 13.11
CA PHE A 383 3.30 9.78 12.62
C PHE A 383 2.99 9.62 11.13
N PRO A 384 3.80 10.22 10.25
CA PRO A 384 3.55 10.24 8.81
C PRO A 384 4.12 9.01 8.06
N GLU A 385 4.62 7.99 8.78
CA GLU A 385 5.20 6.76 8.20
C GLU A 385 4.15 5.73 7.78
#